data_234d9ef158fbb988abe77b8fa4ef76d3
#
_entry.id   234d9ef158fbb988abe77b8fa4ef76d3
#
_cell.length_a   1.000
_cell.length_b   1.000
_cell.length_c   1.000
_cell.angle_alpha   90.00
_cell.angle_beta   90.00
_cell.angle_gamma   90.00
#
_symmetry.space_group_name_H-M   'P 1'
#
loop_
_entity.id
_entity.type
_entity.pdbx_description
1 polymer ?
#
loop_
_entity_poly.entity_id
_entity_poly.type
_entity_poly.pdbx_seq_one_letter_code
_entity_poly.pdbx_strand_id
1 'polypeptide(L)'
;MTDSIVCTLGQYDIPIIQMQPPFKVDLLDSNIAVFGSSMNGKTNFVRLLINILHKIRNEKNEQIFILDFGGALSAYERAPLVSAYFDNSNEEYVKRTFKIMESILNDNTKQLDGKIYRNAEENKKPIHTTFIIDNLNAFIDEDRYFSYQEKFGRICREGSSKGISVVFTASDTKGISGYLLSFKQKIALNLPVDKYVDIFNTKVEAAGNIPGRGYANVTVQPEGVTGTFQTVSYTHLRAHE
;
A
#
# COMPACT_ATOMS: atom_id res chain seq x y z
N MET A 1 24.04 1.10 -5.59
CA MET A 1 22.81 0.28 -5.62
C MET A 1 21.66 1.25 -5.44
N THR A 2 20.63 1.21 -6.28
CA THR A 2 19.42 1.99 -6.07
C THR A 2 18.72 1.43 -4.82
N ASP A 3 18.43 2.32 -3.88
CA ASP A 3 17.73 1.97 -2.65
C ASP A 3 16.31 1.44 -2.98
N SER A 4 15.89 0.37 -2.32
CA SER A 4 14.58 -0.27 -2.53
C SER A 4 14.05 -0.92 -1.25
N ILE A 5 12.74 -0.92 -1.06
CA ILE A 5 12.04 -1.67 0.01
C ILE A 5 11.12 -2.67 -0.68
N VAL A 6 11.70 -3.79 -1.08
CA VAL A 6 10.99 -4.83 -1.85
C VAL A 6 10.37 -5.86 -0.91
N CYS A 7 9.05 -6.01 -1.00
CA CYS A 7 8.27 -7.00 -0.28
C CYS A 7 7.76 -8.08 -1.23
N THR A 8 8.09 -9.35 -0.96
CA THR A 8 7.55 -10.49 -1.71
C THR A 8 6.24 -10.95 -1.07
N LEU A 9 5.14 -10.81 -1.79
CA LEU A 9 3.79 -11.00 -1.26
C LEU A 9 3.09 -12.26 -1.79
N GLY A 10 3.67 -12.92 -2.79
CA GLY A 10 3.07 -14.08 -3.42
C GLY A 10 3.85 -14.55 -4.63
N GLN A 11 3.15 -15.23 -5.53
CA GLN A 11 3.68 -15.72 -6.79
C GLN A 11 2.72 -15.40 -7.93
N TYR A 12 3.27 -15.09 -9.10
CA TYR A 12 2.51 -15.09 -10.33
C TYR A 12 2.26 -16.54 -10.78
N ASP A 13 1.15 -16.76 -11.45
CA ASP A 13 0.84 -18.03 -12.11
C ASP A 13 0.81 -17.76 -13.61
N ILE A 14 1.81 -18.28 -14.34
CA ILE A 14 1.96 -18.06 -15.78
C ILE A 14 1.97 -19.43 -16.48
N PRO A 15 0.78 -20.02 -16.72
CA PRO A 15 0.68 -21.38 -17.28
C PRO A 15 1.34 -21.54 -18.65
N ILE A 16 1.32 -20.50 -19.48
CA ILE A 16 1.84 -20.54 -20.87
C ILE A 16 3.34 -20.88 -20.89
N ILE A 17 4.11 -20.38 -19.92
CA ILE A 17 5.55 -20.63 -19.82
C ILE A 17 5.91 -21.53 -18.62
N GLN A 18 4.91 -22.09 -17.95
CA GLN A 18 5.07 -22.97 -16.77
C GLN A 18 5.97 -22.36 -15.67
N MET A 19 5.85 -21.05 -15.43
CA MET A 19 6.64 -20.34 -14.42
C MET A 19 5.76 -19.73 -13.32
N GLN A 20 6.30 -19.73 -12.10
CA GLN A 20 5.69 -19.09 -10.93
C GLN A 20 6.66 -18.10 -10.30
N PRO A 21 6.99 -16.99 -10.97
CA PRO A 21 7.90 -16.00 -10.43
C PRO A 21 7.30 -15.28 -9.21
N PRO A 22 8.14 -14.77 -8.28
CA PRO A 22 7.65 -14.09 -7.10
C PRO A 22 6.89 -12.79 -7.45
N PHE A 23 5.74 -12.59 -6.82
CA PHE A 23 4.99 -11.33 -6.84
C PHE A 23 5.57 -10.38 -5.80
N LYS A 24 6.08 -9.25 -6.24
CA LYS A 24 6.80 -8.27 -5.41
C LYS A 24 6.23 -6.87 -5.59
N VAL A 25 6.32 -6.06 -4.54
CA VAL A 25 6.09 -4.61 -4.56
C VAL A 25 7.32 -3.88 -4.02
N ASP A 26 7.58 -2.66 -4.48
CA ASP A 26 8.64 -1.81 -3.94
C ASP A 26 8.04 -0.50 -3.38
N LEU A 27 8.09 -0.36 -2.06
CA LEU A 27 7.54 0.82 -1.37
C LEU A 27 8.26 2.12 -1.74
N LEU A 28 9.56 2.07 -2.09
CA LEU A 28 10.28 3.27 -2.51
C LEU A 28 10.02 3.68 -3.95
N ASP A 29 9.47 2.79 -4.76
CA ASP A 29 9.23 3.11 -6.16
C ASP A 29 7.89 3.82 -6.38
N SER A 30 6.85 3.39 -5.69
CA SER A 30 5.52 4.02 -5.79
C SER A 30 4.59 3.61 -4.66
N ASN A 31 3.57 4.44 -4.44
CA ASN A 31 2.40 4.09 -3.64
C ASN A 31 1.69 2.83 -4.17
N ILE A 32 0.94 2.15 -3.30
CA ILE A 32 0.25 0.89 -3.58
C ILE A 32 -1.26 1.05 -3.38
N ALA A 33 -2.04 0.73 -4.41
CA ALA A 33 -3.50 0.69 -4.36
C ALA A 33 -3.99 -0.75 -4.45
N VAL A 34 -4.75 -1.20 -3.45
CA VAL A 34 -5.29 -2.56 -3.37
C VAL A 34 -6.81 -2.52 -3.42
N PHE A 35 -7.37 -2.97 -4.52
CA PHE A 35 -8.81 -3.06 -4.74
C PHE A 35 -9.31 -4.49 -4.57
N GLY A 36 -10.57 -4.64 -4.20
CA GLY A 36 -11.22 -5.95 -4.14
C GLY A 36 -12.57 -5.90 -3.47
N SER A 37 -13.48 -6.80 -3.84
CA SER A 37 -14.75 -6.96 -3.16
C SER A 37 -14.56 -7.38 -1.70
N SER A 38 -15.61 -7.33 -0.90
CA SER A 38 -15.55 -7.76 0.50
C SER A 38 -15.06 -9.22 0.60
N MET A 39 -14.31 -9.54 1.65
CA MET A 39 -13.77 -10.88 1.96
C MET A 39 -12.80 -11.49 0.93
N ASN A 40 -12.33 -10.73 -0.05
CA ASN A 40 -11.39 -11.23 -1.07
C ASN A 40 -9.90 -11.03 -0.75
N GLY A 41 -9.54 -10.71 0.50
CA GLY A 41 -8.16 -10.73 0.95
C GLY A 41 -7.44 -9.39 1.02
N LYS A 42 -8.10 -8.24 0.80
CA LYS A 42 -7.49 -6.90 0.92
C LYS A 42 -6.73 -6.71 2.25
N THR A 43 -7.41 -6.92 3.36
CA THR A 43 -6.83 -6.79 4.70
C THR A 43 -5.71 -7.81 4.94
N ASN A 44 -5.84 -9.03 4.40
CA ASN A 44 -4.76 -10.03 4.47
C ASN A 44 -3.53 -9.59 3.69
N PHE A 45 -3.70 -8.92 2.54
CA PHE A 45 -2.60 -8.31 1.79
C PHE A 45 -1.85 -7.29 2.67
N VAL A 46 -2.57 -6.40 3.34
CA VAL A 46 -1.98 -5.40 4.24
C VAL A 46 -1.27 -6.06 5.43
N ARG A 47 -1.89 -7.06 6.06
CA ARG A 47 -1.27 -7.84 7.14
C ARG A 47 0.02 -8.50 6.70
N LEU A 48 0.03 -9.11 5.53
CA LEU A 48 1.22 -9.73 4.96
C LEU A 48 2.31 -8.70 4.73
N LEU A 49 1.98 -7.52 4.16
CA LEU A 49 2.91 -6.43 3.95
C LEU A 49 3.54 -5.95 5.27
N ILE A 50 2.74 -5.70 6.30
CA ILE A 50 3.21 -5.30 7.63
C ILE A 50 4.16 -6.36 8.20
N ASN A 51 3.79 -7.64 8.13
CA ASN A 51 4.62 -8.73 8.65
C ASN A 51 5.95 -8.88 7.91
N ILE A 52 5.98 -8.63 6.59
CA ILE A 52 7.22 -8.63 5.81
C ILE A 52 8.08 -7.43 6.21
N LEU A 53 7.50 -6.24 6.36
CA LEU A 53 8.24 -5.07 6.85
C LEU A 53 8.91 -5.33 8.20
N HIS A 54 8.22 -5.97 9.15
CA HIS A 54 8.81 -6.37 10.43
C HIS A 54 10.01 -7.33 10.30
N LYS A 55 10.07 -8.12 9.22
CA LYS A 55 11.19 -9.05 8.97
C LYS A 55 12.40 -8.36 8.33
N ILE A 56 12.17 -7.36 7.47
CA ILE A 56 13.23 -6.75 6.65
C ILE A 56 13.65 -5.36 7.11
N ARG A 57 12.91 -4.73 8.01
CA ARG A 57 13.14 -3.36 8.52
C ARG A 57 13.16 -3.33 10.05
N ASN A 58 13.61 -2.21 10.61
CA ASN A 58 13.63 -1.97 12.05
C ASN A 58 13.24 -0.51 12.37
N GLU A 59 13.04 -0.20 13.64
CA GLU A 59 12.56 1.11 14.12
C GLU A 59 13.49 2.30 13.79
N LYS A 60 14.74 2.04 13.41
CA LYS A 60 15.68 3.10 13.00
C LYS A 60 15.48 3.56 11.56
N ASN A 61 14.85 2.74 10.74
CA ASN A 61 14.75 2.99 9.31
C ASN A 61 13.31 2.86 8.74
N GLU A 62 12.34 2.44 9.56
CA GLU A 62 10.95 2.28 9.15
C GLU A 62 10.00 2.66 10.29
N GLN A 63 8.91 3.35 9.94
CA GLN A 63 7.77 3.59 10.81
C GLN A 63 6.48 3.40 10.03
N ILE A 64 5.47 2.82 10.68
CA ILE A 64 4.17 2.51 10.06
C ILE A 64 3.09 3.31 10.80
N PHE A 65 2.25 4.00 10.04
CA PHE A 65 1.03 4.63 10.53
C PHE A 65 -0.17 3.95 9.89
N ILE A 66 -1.15 3.58 10.71
CA ILE A 66 -2.34 2.88 10.26
C ILE A 66 -3.57 3.73 10.56
N LEU A 67 -4.38 3.99 9.53
CA LEU A 67 -5.72 4.53 9.63
C LEU A 67 -6.69 3.45 9.16
N ASP A 68 -7.40 2.84 10.11
CA ASP A 68 -8.20 1.63 9.90
C ASP A 68 -9.70 1.94 9.94
N PHE A 69 -10.30 2.13 8.76
CA PHE A 69 -11.75 2.25 8.62
C PHE A 69 -12.47 0.88 8.56
N GLY A 70 -11.72 -0.18 8.38
CA GLY A 70 -12.24 -1.55 8.33
C GLY A 70 -12.30 -2.25 9.70
N GLY A 71 -11.57 -1.73 10.71
CA GLY A 71 -11.50 -2.28 12.07
C GLY A 71 -10.75 -3.63 12.17
N ALA A 72 -10.05 -4.04 11.12
CA ALA A 72 -9.47 -5.38 11.04
C ALA A 72 -7.96 -5.44 11.31
N LEU A 73 -7.32 -4.27 11.55
CA LEU A 73 -5.88 -4.15 11.80
C LEU A 73 -5.52 -3.83 13.26
N SER A 74 -6.49 -3.82 14.17
CA SER A 74 -6.29 -3.48 15.60
C SER A 74 -5.22 -4.34 16.29
N ALA A 75 -5.02 -5.58 15.85
CA ALA A 75 -3.96 -6.45 16.38
C ALA A 75 -2.53 -5.88 16.17
N TYR A 76 -2.36 -4.93 15.25
CA TYR A 76 -1.06 -4.29 14.98
C TYR A 76 -0.83 -3.00 15.77
N GLU A 77 -1.78 -2.53 16.59
CA GLU A 77 -1.65 -1.29 17.36
C GLU A 77 -0.35 -1.22 18.18
N ARG A 78 0.11 -2.35 18.70
CA ARG A 78 1.33 -2.45 19.52
C ARG A 78 2.49 -3.16 18.83
N ALA A 79 2.42 -3.32 17.53
CA ALA A 79 3.50 -3.96 16.78
C ALA A 79 4.73 -3.03 16.67
N PRO A 80 5.98 -3.56 16.69
CA PRO A 80 7.20 -2.77 16.86
C PRO A 80 7.37 -1.59 15.90
N LEU A 81 7.07 -1.77 14.61
CA LEU A 81 7.23 -0.69 13.61
C LEU A 81 6.02 0.25 13.56
N VAL A 82 4.92 -0.05 14.26
CA VAL A 82 3.70 0.76 14.21
C VAL A 82 3.80 1.90 15.20
N SER A 83 4.08 3.09 14.67
CA SER A 83 4.21 4.32 15.46
C SER A 83 2.86 4.87 15.90
N ALA A 84 1.79 4.65 15.13
CA ALA A 84 0.44 4.95 15.54
C ALA A 84 -0.60 4.11 14.78
N TYR A 85 -1.63 3.70 15.50
CA TYR A 85 -2.84 3.10 14.98
C TYR A 85 -4.04 3.98 15.36
N PHE A 86 -4.86 4.31 14.37
CA PHE A 86 -6.08 5.07 14.55
C PHE A 86 -7.21 4.38 13.78
N ASP A 87 -8.35 4.29 14.43
CA ASP A 87 -9.60 3.88 13.79
C ASP A 87 -10.50 5.09 13.50
N ASN A 88 -11.67 4.84 12.95
CA ASN A 88 -12.67 5.87 12.65
C ASN A 88 -13.66 6.12 13.78
N SER A 89 -13.41 5.64 14.99
CA SER A 89 -14.30 5.80 16.15
C SER A 89 -14.45 7.28 16.56
N ASN A 90 -13.41 8.09 16.26
CA ASN A 90 -13.40 9.52 16.57
C ASN A 90 -12.77 10.31 15.41
N GLU A 91 -13.47 11.35 14.93
CA GLU A 91 -12.98 12.26 13.89
C GLU A 91 -11.62 12.88 14.24
N GLU A 92 -11.37 13.18 15.52
CA GLU A 92 -10.09 13.73 15.97
C GLU A 92 -8.91 12.80 15.71
N TYR A 93 -9.11 11.47 15.64
CA TYR A 93 -8.07 10.53 15.26
C TYR A 93 -7.68 10.67 13.79
N VAL A 94 -8.66 10.80 12.91
CA VAL A 94 -8.43 11.04 11.48
C VAL A 94 -7.69 12.36 11.27
N LYS A 95 -8.18 13.43 11.91
CA LYS A 95 -7.56 14.77 11.89
C LYS A 95 -6.11 14.73 12.40
N ARG A 96 -5.85 14.04 13.50
CA ARG A 96 -4.51 13.88 14.07
C ARG A 96 -3.58 13.13 13.13
N THR A 97 -4.06 12.07 12.49
CA THR A 97 -3.29 11.31 11.50
C THR A 97 -2.80 12.22 10.37
N PHE A 98 -3.69 13.01 9.77
CA PHE A 98 -3.29 13.90 8.67
C PHE A 98 -2.37 15.03 9.11
N LYS A 99 -2.51 15.54 10.33
CA LYS A 99 -1.54 16.51 10.90
C LYS A 99 -0.15 15.89 11.05
N ILE A 100 -0.07 14.66 11.54
CA ILE A 100 1.21 13.95 11.69
C ILE A 100 1.83 13.71 10.31
N MET A 101 1.06 13.23 9.32
CA MET A 101 1.57 12.97 7.98
C MET A 101 2.07 14.25 7.29
N GLU A 102 1.37 15.38 7.44
CA GLU A 102 1.85 16.67 6.93
C GLU A 102 3.14 17.13 7.62
N SER A 103 3.24 16.94 8.95
CA SER A 103 4.49 17.26 9.68
C SER A 103 5.65 16.44 9.16
N ILE A 104 5.49 15.11 9.04
CA ILE A 104 6.51 14.21 8.50
C ILE A 104 6.91 14.63 7.08
N LEU A 105 5.94 14.91 6.20
CA LEU A 105 6.22 15.37 4.83
C LEU A 105 7.05 16.65 4.80
N ASN A 106 6.70 17.63 5.65
CA ASN A 106 7.40 18.91 5.72
C ASN A 106 8.81 18.75 6.33
N ASP A 107 8.97 17.95 7.37
CA ASP A 107 10.24 17.69 8.04
C ASP A 107 11.19 16.90 7.14
N ASN A 108 10.69 15.86 6.46
CA ASN A 108 11.45 15.13 5.46
C ASN A 108 11.88 16.02 4.29
N THR A 109 11.02 16.95 3.86
CA THR A 109 11.34 17.91 2.79
C THR A 109 12.51 18.81 3.19
N LYS A 110 12.53 19.31 4.45
CA LYS A 110 13.63 20.11 4.97
C LYS A 110 14.92 19.29 5.11
N GLN A 111 14.81 18.09 5.69
CA GLN A 111 15.97 17.20 5.92
C GLN A 111 16.64 16.77 4.62
N LEU A 112 15.84 16.51 3.56
CA LEU A 112 16.33 16.11 2.25
C LEU A 112 16.95 17.25 1.43
N ASP A 113 16.74 18.49 1.83
CA ASP A 113 17.36 19.69 1.23
C ASP A 113 17.34 19.69 -0.32
N GLY A 114 16.15 19.57 -0.89
CA GLY A 114 15.93 19.55 -2.33
C GLY A 114 16.21 18.19 -3.02
N LYS A 115 16.79 17.22 -2.34
CA LYS A 115 17.01 15.87 -2.88
C LYS A 115 15.74 15.04 -2.80
N ILE A 116 15.66 13.99 -3.63
CA ILE A 116 14.66 12.94 -3.48
C ILE A 116 15.19 11.86 -2.55
N TYR A 117 14.31 11.22 -1.78
CA TYR A 117 14.65 10.24 -0.76
C TYR A 117 15.60 9.14 -1.26
N ARG A 118 15.29 8.55 -2.43
CA ARG A 118 16.07 7.44 -3.02
C ARG A 118 17.52 7.83 -3.33
N ASN A 119 17.79 9.10 -3.60
CA ASN A 119 19.11 9.62 -3.99
C ASN A 119 19.86 10.32 -2.85
N ALA A 120 19.25 10.39 -1.67
CA ALA A 120 19.88 11.00 -0.50
C ALA A 120 20.95 10.08 0.08
N GLU A 121 21.95 10.67 0.72
CA GLU A 121 22.98 9.96 1.48
C GLU A 121 22.34 9.24 2.67
N GLU A 122 22.77 8.02 2.98
CA GLU A 122 22.13 7.18 4.00
C GLU A 122 22.03 7.88 5.38
N ASN A 123 23.06 8.62 5.76
CA ASN A 123 23.10 9.36 7.02
C ASN A 123 22.21 10.61 7.05
N LYS A 124 21.66 11.01 5.91
CA LYS A 124 20.75 12.17 5.74
C LYS A 124 19.33 11.74 5.42
N LYS A 125 19.07 10.47 5.22
CA LYS A 125 17.72 9.97 4.98
C LYS A 125 16.88 10.09 6.25
N PRO A 126 15.67 10.66 6.17
CA PRO A 126 14.70 10.50 7.24
C PRO A 126 14.26 9.03 7.37
N ILE A 127 13.66 8.69 8.51
CA ILE A 127 13.02 7.37 8.66
C ILE A 127 11.94 7.23 7.59
N HIS A 128 11.97 6.13 6.85
CA HIS A 128 10.92 5.82 5.88
C HIS A 128 9.57 5.66 6.58
N THR A 129 8.52 6.16 5.99
CA THR A 129 7.17 6.11 6.56
C THR A 129 6.24 5.35 5.63
N THR A 130 5.68 4.24 6.11
CA THR A 130 4.58 3.55 5.42
C THR A 130 3.25 4.00 6.02
N PHE A 131 2.44 4.72 5.23
CA PHE A 131 1.11 5.18 5.63
C PHE A 131 0.03 4.28 5.04
N ILE A 132 -0.64 3.52 5.89
CA ILE A 132 -1.65 2.53 5.53
C ILE A 132 -3.04 3.10 5.83
N ILE A 133 -3.94 3.05 4.83
CA ILE A 133 -5.37 3.36 5.00
C ILE A 133 -6.19 2.13 4.58
N ASP A 134 -6.78 1.44 5.54
CA ASP A 134 -7.67 0.32 5.25
C ASP A 134 -9.10 0.84 5.03
N ASN A 135 -9.71 0.48 3.89
CA ASN A 135 -11.02 0.94 3.42
C ASN A 135 -11.10 2.46 3.14
N LEU A 136 -10.32 2.92 2.15
CA LEU A 136 -10.28 4.33 1.72
C LEU A 136 -11.66 4.87 1.29
N ASN A 137 -12.58 4.03 0.76
CA ASN A 137 -13.92 4.47 0.39
C ASN A 137 -14.66 5.10 1.59
N ALA A 138 -14.54 4.54 2.79
CA ALA A 138 -15.18 5.10 3.98
C ALA A 138 -14.63 6.50 4.33
N PHE A 139 -13.35 6.77 4.08
CA PHE A 139 -12.79 8.11 4.25
C PHE A 139 -13.30 9.09 3.19
N ILE A 140 -13.45 8.64 1.94
CA ILE A 140 -13.87 9.49 0.82
C ILE A 140 -15.37 9.79 0.88
N ASP A 141 -16.19 8.82 1.27
CA ASP A 141 -17.68 8.93 1.26
C ASP A 141 -18.24 9.74 2.45
N GLU A 142 -17.43 10.02 3.49
CA GLU A 142 -17.89 10.79 4.63
C GLU A 142 -17.56 12.29 4.51
N ASP A 143 -18.61 13.13 4.41
CA ASP A 143 -18.50 14.60 4.25
C ASP A 143 -17.63 15.26 5.33
N ARG A 144 -17.63 14.73 6.57
CA ARG A 144 -16.81 15.24 7.67
C ARG A 144 -15.31 15.18 7.41
N TYR A 145 -14.86 14.32 6.49
CA TYR A 145 -13.45 14.20 6.12
C TYR A 145 -13.06 14.97 4.86
N PHE A 146 -13.99 15.67 4.23
CA PHE A 146 -13.76 16.39 2.97
C PHE A 146 -12.54 17.32 3.03
N SER A 147 -12.38 18.08 4.13
CA SER A 147 -11.24 18.99 4.32
C SER A 147 -9.87 18.28 4.39
N TYR A 148 -9.83 16.96 4.63
CA TYR A 148 -8.60 16.18 4.69
C TYR A 148 -8.27 15.49 3.37
N GLN A 149 -9.20 15.45 2.42
CA GLN A 149 -8.99 14.81 1.11
C GLN A 149 -7.92 15.54 0.29
N GLU A 150 -7.85 16.87 0.37
CA GLU A 150 -6.78 17.65 -0.26
C GLU A 150 -5.41 17.31 0.33
N LYS A 151 -5.32 17.19 1.65
CA LYS A 151 -4.10 16.79 2.37
C LYS A 151 -3.67 15.37 1.98
N PHE A 152 -4.60 14.45 1.91
CA PHE A 152 -4.36 13.09 1.40
C PHE A 152 -3.80 13.13 -0.02
N GLY A 153 -4.43 13.88 -0.92
CA GLY A 153 -3.97 14.07 -2.30
C GLY A 153 -2.53 14.62 -2.38
N ARG A 154 -2.18 15.57 -1.51
CA ARG A 154 -0.82 16.10 -1.42
C ARG A 154 0.18 15.03 -0.97
N ILE A 155 -0.15 14.26 0.09
CA ILE A 155 0.70 13.17 0.57
C ILE A 155 0.91 12.11 -0.52
N CYS A 156 -0.14 11.75 -1.27
CA CYS A 156 -0.03 10.80 -2.38
C CYS A 156 0.91 11.29 -3.51
N ARG A 157 0.87 12.58 -3.84
CA ARG A 157 1.70 13.14 -4.93
C ARG A 157 3.16 13.34 -4.52
N GLU A 158 3.39 13.87 -3.34
CA GLU A 158 4.71 14.34 -2.89
C GLU A 158 5.46 13.29 -2.06
N GLY A 159 4.72 12.43 -1.34
CA GLY A 159 5.24 11.53 -0.30
C GLY A 159 6.34 10.60 -0.79
N SER A 160 6.16 9.91 -1.91
CA SER A 160 7.16 8.95 -2.41
C SER A 160 8.54 9.57 -2.62
N SER A 161 8.59 10.83 -3.10
CA SER A 161 9.87 11.54 -3.25
C SER A 161 10.50 11.95 -1.92
N LYS A 162 9.74 11.90 -0.83
CA LYS A 162 10.13 12.33 0.52
C LYS A 162 10.21 11.18 1.53
N GLY A 163 10.17 9.93 1.06
CA GLY A 163 10.25 8.75 1.92
C GLY A 163 8.95 8.41 2.66
N ILE A 164 7.81 8.79 2.07
CA ILE A 164 6.49 8.39 2.55
C ILE A 164 5.82 7.56 1.46
N SER A 165 5.49 6.32 1.76
CA SER A 165 4.76 5.42 0.86
C SER A 165 3.35 5.22 1.35
N VAL A 166 2.36 5.54 0.52
CA VAL A 166 0.95 5.34 0.84
C VAL A 166 0.50 3.98 0.33
N VAL A 167 -0.16 3.23 1.20
CA VAL A 167 -0.81 1.96 0.87
C VAL A 167 -2.27 2.07 1.26
N PHE A 168 -3.18 1.87 0.34
CA PHE A 168 -4.60 1.83 0.71
C PHE A 168 -5.30 0.58 0.20
N THR A 169 -6.39 0.22 0.88
CA THR A 169 -7.38 -0.72 0.37
C THR A 169 -8.68 -0.02 0.01
N ALA A 170 -9.38 -0.50 -1.01
CA ALA A 170 -10.68 0.02 -1.42
C ALA A 170 -11.55 -1.08 -2.05
N SER A 171 -12.89 -0.90 -2.01
CA SER A 171 -13.83 -1.83 -2.65
C SER A 171 -14.16 -1.44 -4.09
N ASP A 172 -14.04 -0.16 -4.44
CA ASP A 172 -14.24 0.36 -5.78
C ASP A 172 -13.47 1.67 -6.01
N THR A 173 -13.56 2.23 -7.22
CA THR A 173 -12.83 3.43 -7.65
C THR A 173 -13.60 4.74 -7.45
N LYS A 174 -14.84 4.68 -6.94
CA LYS A 174 -15.70 5.85 -6.75
C LYS A 174 -15.03 6.85 -5.80
N GLY A 175 -14.88 8.10 -6.22
CA GLY A 175 -14.21 9.15 -5.46
C GLY A 175 -12.68 9.02 -5.35
N ILE A 176 -12.10 7.88 -5.79
CA ILE A 176 -10.68 7.56 -5.66
C ILE A 176 -9.90 7.79 -6.96
N SER A 177 -10.56 7.77 -8.12
CA SER A 177 -9.93 7.80 -9.45
C SER A 177 -8.91 8.92 -9.62
N GLY A 178 -9.16 10.11 -9.04
CA GLY A 178 -8.26 11.25 -9.10
C GLY A 178 -6.90 11.03 -8.40
N TYR A 179 -6.84 10.14 -7.43
CA TYR A 179 -5.60 9.81 -6.71
C TYR A 179 -4.76 8.74 -7.43
N LEU A 180 -5.38 7.92 -8.31
CA LEU A 180 -4.74 6.75 -8.94
C LEU A 180 -3.54 7.10 -9.82
N LEU A 181 -3.40 8.35 -10.26
CA LEU A 181 -2.22 8.82 -10.98
C LEU A 181 -0.94 8.77 -10.11
N SER A 182 -1.08 8.85 -8.80
CA SER A 182 0.02 8.75 -7.82
C SER A 182 0.34 7.31 -7.40
N PHE A 183 -0.36 6.32 -7.97
CA PHE A 183 -0.23 4.90 -7.62
C PHE A 183 0.13 4.09 -8.86
N LYS A 184 1.42 3.85 -9.07
CA LYS A 184 1.88 3.00 -10.18
C LYS A 184 1.68 1.51 -9.87
N GLN A 185 1.68 1.14 -8.60
CA GLN A 185 1.45 -0.23 -8.16
C GLN A 185 -0.02 -0.42 -7.81
N LYS A 186 -0.73 -1.11 -8.68
CA LYS A 186 -2.17 -1.36 -8.56
C LYS A 186 -2.44 -2.86 -8.53
N ILE A 187 -3.28 -3.25 -7.60
CA ILE A 187 -3.61 -4.65 -7.33
C ILE A 187 -5.13 -4.76 -7.23
N ALA A 188 -5.71 -5.70 -7.94
CA ALA A 188 -7.15 -5.98 -7.91
C ALA A 188 -7.40 -7.44 -7.54
N LEU A 189 -8.01 -7.64 -6.36
CA LEU A 189 -8.42 -8.92 -5.81
C LEU A 189 -9.90 -9.12 -6.05
N ASN A 190 -10.27 -10.02 -6.95
CA ASN A 190 -11.65 -10.37 -7.31
C ASN A 190 -12.65 -9.19 -7.30
N LEU A 191 -12.84 -8.58 -8.44
CA LEU A 191 -13.77 -7.50 -8.69
C LEU A 191 -14.67 -7.85 -9.89
N PRO A 192 -15.82 -7.18 -10.06
CA PRO A 192 -16.56 -7.18 -11.32
C PRO A 192 -15.65 -6.74 -12.49
N VAL A 193 -15.82 -7.36 -13.66
CA VAL A 193 -14.91 -7.21 -14.81
C VAL A 193 -14.78 -5.75 -15.27
N ASP A 194 -15.87 -4.99 -15.22
CA ASP A 194 -15.90 -3.55 -15.55
C ASP A 194 -14.96 -2.73 -14.67
N LYS A 195 -14.79 -3.09 -13.40
CA LYS A 195 -13.92 -2.38 -12.45
C LYS A 195 -12.43 -2.50 -12.76
N TYR A 196 -12.02 -3.57 -13.42
CA TYR A 196 -10.62 -3.71 -13.84
C TYR A 196 -10.22 -2.65 -14.86
N VAL A 197 -11.13 -2.25 -15.75
CA VAL A 197 -10.88 -1.17 -16.71
C VAL A 197 -10.67 0.15 -16.00
N ASP A 198 -11.47 0.46 -14.97
CA ASP A 198 -11.35 1.69 -14.19
C ASP A 198 -10.00 1.79 -13.45
N ILE A 199 -9.46 0.65 -13.02
CA ILE A 199 -8.20 0.58 -12.25
C ILE A 199 -6.97 0.59 -13.17
N PHE A 200 -6.99 -0.20 -14.24
CA PHE A 200 -5.81 -0.47 -15.06
C PHE A 200 -5.81 0.25 -16.41
N ASN A 201 -6.89 0.93 -16.78
CA ASN A 201 -7.11 1.53 -18.10
C ASN A 201 -6.99 0.53 -19.27
N THR A 202 -7.20 -0.74 -19.01
CA THR A 202 -7.16 -1.83 -20.01
C THR A 202 -8.10 -2.95 -19.61
N LYS A 203 -8.54 -3.72 -20.60
CA LYS A 203 -9.30 -4.94 -20.34
C LYS A 203 -8.35 -6.02 -19.85
N VAL A 204 -8.68 -6.62 -18.72
CA VAL A 204 -7.96 -7.77 -18.17
C VAL A 204 -8.95 -8.89 -17.87
N GLU A 205 -8.47 -10.13 -17.88
CA GLU A 205 -9.27 -11.26 -17.44
C GLU A 205 -9.39 -11.23 -15.91
N ALA A 206 -10.61 -11.46 -15.41
CA ALA A 206 -10.82 -11.53 -13.97
C ALA A 206 -10.06 -12.72 -13.38
N ALA A 207 -9.42 -12.52 -12.24
CA ALA A 207 -8.59 -13.54 -11.59
C ALA A 207 -9.36 -14.73 -11.00
N GLY A 208 -10.69 -14.76 -11.15
CA GLY A 208 -11.59 -15.76 -10.57
C GLY A 208 -11.89 -15.49 -9.10
N ASN A 209 -12.84 -16.26 -8.54
CA ASN A 209 -13.30 -16.09 -7.16
C ASN A 209 -12.47 -16.95 -6.17
N ILE A 210 -11.18 -16.71 -6.11
CA ILE A 210 -10.27 -17.36 -5.16
C ILE A 210 -9.70 -16.27 -4.23
N PRO A 211 -9.92 -16.34 -2.91
CA PRO A 211 -9.39 -15.37 -1.96
C PRO A 211 -7.87 -15.24 -2.09
N GLY A 212 -7.39 -13.98 -2.15
CA GLY A 212 -5.97 -13.67 -2.31
C GLY A 212 -5.45 -13.84 -3.75
N ARG A 213 -6.27 -14.30 -4.71
CA ARG A 213 -5.94 -14.28 -6.13
C ARG A 213 -6.36 -12.95 -6.74
N GLY A 214 -5.51 -12.39 -7.60
CA GLY A 214 -5.77 -11.10 -8.20
C GLY A 214 -4.96 -10.83 -9.46
N TYR A 215 -5.21 -9.67 -10.06
CA TYR A 215 -4.41 -9.11 -11.14
C TYR A 215 -3.58 -7.95 -10.59
N ALA A 216 -2.33 -7.84 -11.00
CA ALA A 216 -1.45 -6.76 -10.55
C ALA A 216 -0.73 -6.09 -11.73
N ASN A 217 -0.61 -4.78 -11.63
CA ASN A 217 0.35 -3.98 -12.36
C ASN A 217 1.26 -3.33 -11.31
N VAL A 218 2.50 -3.78 -11.20
CA VAL A 218 3.48 -3.34 -10.22
C VAL A 218 4.81 -3.01 -10.88
N THR A 219 5.63 -2.22 -10.22
CA THR A 219 6.88 -1.70 -10.80
C THR A 219 8.02 -2.72 -10.75
N VAL A 220 7.97 -3.68 -9.83
CA VAL A 220 8.93 -4.78 -9.71
C VAL A 220 8.35 -6.04 -10.35
N GLN A 221 8.39 -6.10 -11.67
CA GLN A 221 7.93 -7.27 -12.42
C GLN A 221 9.11 -8.00 -13.06
N PRO A 222 9.07 -9.34 -13.17
CA PRO A 222 9.90 -10.03 -14.14
C PRO A 222 9.59 -9.53 -15.55
N GLU A 223 10.59 -9.38 -16.43
CA GLU A 223 10.39 -8.94 -17.80
C GLU A 223 9.28 -9.76 -18.50
N GLY A 224 8.30 -9.06 -19.09
CA GLY A 224 7.19 -9.68 -19.82
C GLY A 224 6.06 -10.25 -18.98
N VAL A 225 6.06 -10.07 -17.65
CA VAL A 225 5.02 -10.60 -16.77
C VAL A 225 4.04 -9.50 -16.34
N THR A 226 2.90 -9.46 -17.00
CA THR A 226 1.67 -8.85 -16.48
C THR A 226 0.68 -9.97 -16.24
N GLY A 227 0.00 -10.04 -15.11
CA GLY A 227 -1.00 -11.09 -14.99
C GLY A 227 -1.51 -11.40 -13.59
N THR A 228 -2.09 -12.58 -13.52
CA THR A 228 -2.72 -13.10 -12.32
C THR A 228 -1.67 -13.57 -11.31
N PHE A 229 -1.82 -13.18 -10.07
CA PHE A 229 -0.98 -13.62 -8.95
C PHE A 229 -1.82 -14.27 -7.85
N GLN A 230 -1.17 -15.01 -6.98
CA GLN A 230 -1.71 -15.53 -5.73
C GLN A 230 -0.86 -15.04 -4.56
N THR A 231 -1.48 -14.41 -3.57
CA THR A 231 -0.80 -14.08 -2.31
C THR A 231 -0.51 -15.34 -1.52
N VAL A 232 0.64 -15.40 -0.85
CA VAL A 232 0.94 -16.48 0.09
C VAL A 232 0.00 -16.40 1.30
N SER A 233 -0.53 -17.55 1.73
CA SER A 233 -1.27 -17.61 2.99
C SER A 233 -0.30 -17.48 4.16
N TYR A 234 -0.67 -16.70 5.18
CA TYR A 234 0.14 -16.53 6.39
C TYR A 234 0.44 -17.85 7.13
N THR A 235 -0.42 -18.88 6.94
CA THR A 235 -0.22 -20.22 7.51
C THR A 235 0.99 -20.94 6.96
N HIS A 236 1.42 -20.67 5.72
CA HIS A 236 2.61 -21.29 5.13
C HIS A 236 3.93 -20.66 5.58
N LEU A 237 3.92 -19.40 6.07
CA LEU A 237 5.12 -18.74 6.58
C LEU A 237 5.57 -19.26 7.95
N ARG A 238 4.70 -19.94 8.71
CA ARG A 238 5.05 -20.61 10.00
C ARG A 238 5.67 -21.99 9.86
N ALA A 239 5.60 -22.60 8.69
CA ALA A 239 6.08 -23.97 8.47
C ALA A 239 7.58 -24.08 8.13
N HIS A 240 8.30 -22.95 8.10
CA HIS A 240 9.73 -22.87 7.75
C HIS A 240 10.59 -22.15 8.84
N GLU A 241 10.08 -22.08 10.08
CA GLU A 241 10.90 -21.72 11.26
C GLU A 241 11.34 -22.96 12.04
#